data_d7f495dbba5719780393569cec529101
#
_entry.id   d7f495dbba5719780393569cec529101
#
_cell.length_a   1.000
_cell.length_b   1.000
_cell.length_c   1.000
_cell.angle_alpha   90.00
_cell.angle_beta   90.00
_cell.angle_gamma   90.00
#
_symmetry.space_group_name_H-M   'P 1'
#
loop_
_entity.id
_entity.type
_entity.pdbx_description
1 polymer ?
#
loop_
_entity_poly.entity_id
_entity_poly.type
_entity_poly.pdbx_seq_one_letter_code
_entity_poly.pdbx_strand_id
1 'polypeptide(L)'
;MQVCPLLICLAVAGVGFLIYSLVTAKEDPAPAAATMATTEAVQTTESLLSTEQTQTTETTQPETTEPETLEFQTVTEDYFDDALFIGDSRTQGLQLYSTLDNATFYAATSMSIFGIMDSTETVDGVTGIRNLLQSKQFGKIYIMFGINEAGYDTDAFVERYGQVVEEIRGYQPDAIIYVQGIMYVTAAKAAAEPVFSNDNIRKKNEGLKDLANGEDIFYLEVNDNLNDGQGNLPEEYTGDGVHLKASYYSLWRDYLLEHAIVTSQMAEQTGTQSGGSGEGAATETSTADDAG
;
A
#
# COMPACT_ATOMS: atom_id res chain seq x y z
N MET A 1 17.18 -61.34 -13.61
CA MET A 1 16.37 -61.16 -12.39
C MET A 1 16.87 -59.93 -11.70
N GLN A 2 16.21 -58.79 -11.96
CA GLN A 2 16.53 -57.52 -11.30
C GLN A 2 15.27 -57.10 -10.55
N VAL A 3 15.35 -57.07 -9.23
CA VAL A 3 14.27 -56.67 -8.35
C VAL A 3 14.37 -55.15 -8.18
N CYS A 4 13.29 -54.50 -8.49
CA CYS A 4 13.01 -53.09 -8.32
C CYS A 4 12.82 -52.76 -6.83
N PRO A 5 13.41 -51.74 -6.24
CA PRO A 5 12.97 -51.19 -4.95
C PRO A 5 12.05 -50.02 -5.18
N LEU A 6 10.78 -50.32 -5.15
CA LEU A 6 9.71 -49.35 -4.89
C LEU A 6 9.35 -49.48 -3.41
N LEU A 7 9.03 -48.41 -2.75
CA LEU A 7 8.66 -48.23 -1.32
C LEU A 7 9.80 -47.74 -0.44
N ILE A 8 9.73 -46.43 -0.18
CA ILE A 8 9.77 -45.73 1.13
C ILE A 8 9.64 -44.25 0.86
N CYS A 9 8.41 -43.74 0.88
CA CYS A 9 8.08 -42.34 1.10
C CYS A 9 6.61 -42.24 1.53
N LEU A 10 6.33 -42.70 2.75
CA LEU A 10 5.08 -42.42 3.45
C LEU A 10 5.40 -42.58 4.94
N ALA A 11 5.52 -41.45 5.61
CA ALA A 11 5.27 -41.24 7.03
C ALA A 11 6.17 -40.16 7.62
N VAL A 12 5.83 -38.88 7.43
CA VAL A 12 6.03 -37.83 8.44
C VAL A 12 4.97 -36.76 8.19
N ALA A 13 3.77 -37.02 8.61
CA ALA A 13 2.74 -36.00 8.79
C ALA A 13 1.82 -36.47 9.92
N GLY A 14 2.05 -35.99 11.11
CA GLY A 14 1.16 -36.29 12.21
C GLY A 14 1.81 -36.40 13.58
N VAL A 15 2.47 -35.36 14.06
CA VAL A 15 2.60 -35.09 15.52
C VAL A 15 2.85 -33.59 15.69
N GLY A 16 1.80 -32.85 16.01
CA GLY A 16 1.92 -31.41 16.26
C GLY A 16 0.61 -30.74 16.65
N PHE A 17 -0.36 -31.50 17.08
CA PHE A 17 -1.63 -30.91 17.55
C PHE A 17 -2.05 -31.63 18.84
N LEU A 18 -1.53 -31.20 19.95
CA LEU A 18 -2.06 -31.43 21.32
C LEU A 18 -0.99 -30.97 22.32
N ILE A 19 -1.08 -29.76 22.77
CA ILE A 19 -0.70 -29.23 24.09
C ILE A 19 -0.85 -27.69 24.03
N TYR A 20 -2.07 -27.20 24.20
CA TYR A 20 -2.30 -25.89 24.79
C TYR A 20 -3.77 -25.83 25.25
N SER A 21 -4.01 -26.50 26.34
CA SER A 21 -5.19 -26.28 27.20
C SER A 21 -4.80 -26.72 28.58
N LEU A 22 -4.45 -25.79 29.39
CA LEU A 22 -4.70 -25.74 30.84
C LEU A 22 -3.79 -24.72 31.50
N VAL A 23 -4.41 -23.97 32.40
CA VAL A 23 -3.81 -23.07 33.42
C VAL A 23 -3.99 -21.60 33.04
N THR A 24 -4.78 -20.80 33.71
CA THR A 24 -5.58 -20.80 34.93
C THR A 24 -6.45 -19.54 34.93
N ALA A 25 -7.63 -19.70 35.42
CA ALA A 25 -8.47 -18.61 35.90
C ALA A 25 -7.89 -18.07 37.23
N LYS A 26 -7.80 -16.76 37.36
CA LYS A 26 -7.73 -16.11 38.67
C LYS A 26 -8.33 -14.70 38.60
N GLU A 27 -9.56 -14.65 39.06
CA GLU A 27 -10.24 -13.69 39.92
C GLU A 27 -9.86 -12.21 39.89
N ASP A 28 -10.91 -11.42 39.57
CA ASP A 28 -11.07 -10.00 39.88
C ASP A 28 -10.98 -9.66 41.36
N PRO A 29 -10.75 -8.41 41.70
CA PRO A 29 -11.74 -7.69 42.49
C PRO A 29 -12.11 -6.31 41.91
N ALA A 30 -13.42 -6.06 41.92
CA ALA A 30 -14.07 -4.78 41.69
C ALA A 30 -14.17 -3.97 43.01
N PRO A 31 -14.92 -2.85 43.07
CA PRO A 31 -14.38 -1.51 42.99
C PRO A 31 -14.55 -0.74 44.32
N ALA A 32 -13.85 0.36 44.50
CA ALA A 32 -14.14 1.31 45.58
C ALA A 32 -14.53 2.68 45.02
N ALA A 33 -15.75 3.05 45.34
CA ALA A 33 -16.31 4.39 45.16
C ALA A 33 -15.88 5.33 46.31
N ALA A 34 -15.64 6.59 46.01
CA ALA A 34 -15.82 7.76 46.89
C ALA A 34 -15.49 9.00 46.04
N THR A 35 -16.25 9.96 45.92
CA THR A 35 -17.16 10.84 46.64
C THR A 35 -16.89 12.26 46.17
N MET A 36 -17.95 12.94 45.90
CA MET A 36 -18.07 14.33 45.48
C MET A 36 -17.38 15.35 46.42
N ALA A 37 -16.92 16.47 45.83
CA ALA A 37 -16.95 17.76 46.48
C ALA A 37 -17.16 18.89 45.46
N THR A 38 -18.30 19.48 45.52
CA THR A 38 -18.74 20.74 44.95
C THR A 38 -18.10 21.91 45.72
N THR A 39 -17.66 22.96 45.05
CA THR A 39 -17.71 24.31 45.65
C THR A 39 -17.81 25.37 44.55
N GLU A 40 -18.77 26.24 44.74
CA GLU A 40 -19.25 27.35 43.94
C GLU A 40 -18.30 28.57 43.89
N ALA A 41 -18.44 29.28 42.80
CA ALA A 41 -18.52 30.73 42.53
C ALA A 41 -17.86 31.75 43.48
N VAL A 42 -17.25 32.79 42.86
CA VAL A 42 -17.57 34.20 43.09
C VAL A 42 -17.09 35.04 41.89
N GLN A 43 -18.01 35.84 41.39
CA GLN A 43 -17.81 37.00 40.48
C GLN A 43 -17.11 38.14 41.22
N THR A 44 -16.31 38.94 40.52
CA THR A 44 -16.29 40.40 40.74
C THR A 44 -15.78 41.11 39.47
N THR A 45 -16.61 41.99 38.99
CA THR A 45 -16.40 43.04 38.01
C THR A 45 -15.42 44.12 38.54
N GLU A 46 -14.64 44.71 37.66
CA GLU A 46 -14.60 46.15 37.47
C GLU A 46 -13.76 46.62 36.27
N SER A 47 -14.32 47.53 35.59
CA SER A 47 -13.99 48.36 34.46
C SER A 47 -12.83 49.34 34.76
N LEU A 48 -12.06 49.71 33.71
CA LEU A 48 -11.70 51.12 33.35
C LEU A 48 -10.89 51.15 32.04
N LEU A 49 -11.48 51.67 31.08
CA LEU A 49 -11.21 52.71 30.06
C LEU A 49 -9.74 53.12 29.80
N SER A 50 -9.42 53.15 28.53
CA SER A 50 -8.75 54.19 27.72
C SER A 50 -7.55 53.70 26.93
N THR A 51 -7.50 53.69 25.66
CA THR A 51 -7.07 54.72 24.70
C THR A 51 -6.84 54.06 23.35
N GLU A 52 -7.46 54.61 22.33
CA GLU A 52 -7.24 54.28 20.90
C GLU A 52 -5.79 54.40 20.49
N GLN A 53 -5.29 53.35 19.81
CA GLN A 53 -4.30 53.49 18.75
C GLN A 53 -4.74 52.60 17.60
N THR A 54 -5.16 53.22 16.53
CA THR A 54 -5.44 52.61 15.24
C THR A 54 -4.16 52.07 14.64
N GLN A 55 -3.96 50.78 14.74
CA GLN A 55 -3.06 50.06 13.82
C GLN A 55 -3.95 49.25 12.88
N THR A 56 -3.91 49.62 11.62
CA THR A 56 -4.46 48.87 10.51
C THR A 56 -3.68 47.57 10.41
N THR A 57 -4.19 46.52 11.04
CA THR A 57 -3.72 45.18 10.81
C THR A 57 -4.52 44.65 9.64
N GLU A 58 -3.84 44.48 8.54
CA GLU A 58 -4.30 43.71 7.38
C GLU A 58 -4.64 42.30 7.88
N THR A 59 -5.94 42.04 8.02
CA THR A 59 -6.44 40.71 8.36
C THR A 59 -6.25 39.84 7.11
N THR A 60 -5.18 39.11 7.07
CA THR A 60 -5.06 37.96 6.16
C THR A 60 -6.11 36.95 6.62
N GLN A 61 -7.20 36.90 5.90
CA GLN A 61 -8.24 35.91 6.07
C GLN A 61 -7.59 34.55 5.82
N PRO A 62 -7.72 33.53 6.69
CA PRO A 62 -7.27 32.20 6.34
C PRO A 62 -8.06 31.78 5.12
N GLU A 63 -7.34 31.50 4.06
CA GLU A 63 -7.87 30.89 2.85
C GLU A 63 -8.43 29.53 3.28
N THR A 64 -9.76 29.42 3.32
CA THR A 64 -10.44 28.15 3.55
C THR A 64 -10.22 27.34 2.28
N THR A 65 -9.17 26.54 2.26
CA THR A 65 -8.96 25.56 1.21
C THR A 65 -10.11 24.56 1.32
N GLU A 66 -11.01 24.56 0.36
CA GLU A 66 -11.97 23.46 0.23
C GLU A 66 -11.17 22.15 0.10
N PRO A 67 -11.63 21.04 0.69
CA PRO A 67 -10.92 19.77 0.57
C PRO A 67 -10.78 19.41 -0.92
N GLU A 68 -9.54 19.25 -1.35
CA GLU A 68 -9.19 18.84 -2.71
C GLU A 68 -9.73 17.44 -2.95
N THR A 69 -10.61 17.27 -3.93
CA THR A 69 -11.07 15.95 -4.34
C THR A 69 -9.95 15.33 -5.16
N LEU A 70 -9.28 14.33 -4.60
CA LEU A 70 -8.19 13.63 -5.27
C LEU A 70 -8.77 12.62 -6.28
N GLU A 71 -8.38 12.78 -7.55
CA GLU A 71 -8.78 11.89 -8.64
C GLU A 71 -7.55 11.15 -9.20
N PHE A 72 -7.77 9.97 -9.75
CA PHE A 72 -6.72 9.22 -10.43
C PHE A 72 -6.27 9.95 -11.69
N GLN A 73 -4.96 9.99 -11.90
CA GLN A 73 -4.29 10.63 -13.02
C GLN A 73 -3.28 9.69 -13.65
N THR A 74 -2.99 9.91 -14.95
CA THR A 74 -1.92 9.20 -15.63
C THR A 74 -0.59 9.88 -15.34
N VAL A 75 0.40 9.06 -14.97
CA VAL A 75 1.77 9.49 -14.64
C VAL A 75 2.80 8.71 -15.45
N THR A 76 4.08 9.07 -15.29
CA THR A 76 5.23 8.36 -15.85
C THR A 76 5.93 7.50 -14.78
N GLU A 77 6.84 6.61 -15.18
CA GLU A 77 7.47 5.65 -14.25
C GLU A 77 8.24 6.31 -13.09
N ASP A 78 8.72 7.55 -13.26
CA ASP A 78 9.37 8.34 -12.21
C ASP A 78 8.46 8.60 -10.99
N TYR A 79 7.14 8.49 -11.15
CA TYR A 79 6.20 8.50 -10.03
C TYR A 79 6.52 7.43 -8.97
N PHE A 80 7.16 6.33 -9.36
CA PHE A 80 7.48 5.22 -8.46
C PHE A 80 8.87 5.31 -7.79
N ASP A 81 9.64 6.39 -7.98
CA ASP A 81 10.98 6.56 -7.40
C ASP A 81 11.01 6.45 -5.87
N ASP A 82 9.94 6.85 -5.21
CA ASP A 82 9.74 6.77 -3.77
C ASP A 82 8.63 5.78 -3.37
N ALA A 83 8.30 4.84 -4.25
CA ALA A 83 7.27 3.84 -3.99
C ALA A 83 7.83 2.59 -3.30
N LEU A 84 7.03 1.99 -2.42
CA LEU A 84 7.23 0.68 -1.84
C LEU A 84 6.09 -0.25 -2.25
N PHE A 85 6.41 -1.36 -2.86
CA PHE A 85 5.47 -2.44 -3.17
C PHE A 85 5.61 -3.56 -2.15
N ILE A 86 4.52 -3.91 -1.48
CA ILE A 86 4.47 -4.97 -0.46
C ILE A 86 3.52 -6.06 -0.93
N GLY A 87 3.97 -7.32 -0.94
CA GLY A 87 3.08 -8.40 -1.35
C GLY A 87 3.71 -9.78 -1.43
N ASP A 88 2.97 -10.68 -2.05
CA ASP A 88 3.33 -12.08 -2.23
C ASP A 88 4.08 -12.35 -3.55
N SER A 89 4.04 -13.62 -4.02
CA SER A 89 4.67 -14.04 -5.27
C SER A 89 4.19 -13.28 -6.52
N ARG A 90 2.97 -12.74 -6.52
CA ARG A 90 2.45 -11.93 -7.63
C ARG A 90 3.17 -10.57 -7.67
N THR A 91 3.33 -9.92 -6.52
CA THR A 91 4.11 -8.67 -6.40
C THR A 91 5.60 -8.91 -6.69
N GLN A 92 6.15 -10.07 -6.30
CA GLN A 92 7.51 -10.46 -6.70
C GLN A 92 7.62 -10.60 -8.23
N GLY A 93 6.59 -11.12 -8.91
CA GLY A 93 6.53 -11.15 -10.36
C GLY A 93 6.48 -9.76 -10.99
N LEU A 94 5.76 -8.81 -10.38
CA LEU A 94 5.76 -7.41 -10.81
C LEU A 94 7.20 -6.84 -10.75
N GLN A 95 7.91 -7.05 -9.65
CA GLN A 95 9.32 -6.66 -9.51
C GLN A 95 10.19 -7.21 -10.64
N LEU A 96 9.99 -8.47 -11.02
CA LEU A 96 10.86 -9.16 -11.98
C LEU A 96 10.57 -8.82 -13.43
N TYR A 97 9.34 -8.40 -13.77
CA TYR A 97 8.90 -8.36 -15.16
C TYR A 97 8.22 -7.06 -15.59
N SER A 98 8.03 -6.06 -14.70
CA SER A 98 7.27 -4.85 -15.03
C SER A 98 8.10 -3.66 -15.46
N THR A 99 9.42 -3.70 -15.39
CA THR A 99 10.33 -2.56 -15.63
C THR A 99 10.30 -1.43 -14.58
N LEU A 100 9.64 -1.63 -13.43
CA LEU A 100 9.62 -0.67 -12.31
C LEU A 100 10.89 -0.80 -11.45
N ASP A 101 12.07 -0.70 -12.09
CA ASP A 101 13.37 -0.90 -11.43
C ASP A 101 13.71 0.20 -10.41
N ASN A 102 13.03 1.34 -10.50
CA ASN A 102 13.19 2.49 -9.61
C ASN A 102 12.40 2.39 -8.30
N ALA A 103 11.45 1.47 -8.20
CA ALA A 103 10.67 1.24 -6.98
C ALA A 103 11.36 0.27 -6.01
N THR A 104 11.03 0.38 -4.73
CA THR A 104 11.41 -0.59 -3.70
C THR A 104 10.36 -1.70 -3.63
N PHE A 105 10.80 -2.97 -3.55
CA PHE A 105 9.88 -4.11 -3.42
C PHE A 105 10.19 -4.92 -2.15
N TYR A 106 9.17 -5.11 -1.32
CA TYR A 106 9.18 -6.02 -0.18
C TYR A 106 8.19 -7.15 -0.46
N ALA A 107 8.62 -8.11 -1.26
CA ALA A 107 7.75 -9.17 -1.76
C ALA A 107 8.49 -10.51 -1.83
N ALA A 108 7.81 -11.58 -1.42
CA ALA A 108 8.36 -12.92 -1.47
C ALA A 108 7.26 -13.98 -1.66
N THR A 109 7.66 -15.13 -2.23
CA THR A 109 6.79 -16.30 -2.38
C THR A 109 6.21 -16.71 -1.02
N SER A 110 4.92 -17.02 -0.99
CA SER A 110 4.18 -17.43 0.21
C SER A 110 4.07 -16.38 1.33
N MET A 111 4.48 -15.14 1.10
CA MET A 111 4.24 -14.05 2.03
C MET A 111 2.74 -13.84 2.20
N SER A 112 2.30 -13.50 3.41
CA SER A 112 0.88 -13.39 3.76
C SER A 112 0.60 -12.17 4.61
N ILE A 113 -0.64 -11.65 4.53
CA ILE A 113 -1.07 -10.52 5.34
C ILE A 113 -0.99 -10.81 6.85
N PHE A 114 -1.12 -12.08 7.25
CA PHE A 114 -1.02 -12.48 8.65
C PHE A 114 0.41 -12.47 9.20
N GLY A 115 1.40 -12.67 8.31
CA GLY A 115 2.82 -12.76 8.68
C GLY A 115 3.68 -11.57 8.28
N ILE A 116 3.18 -10.66 7.44
CA ILE A 116 4.01 -9.61 6.82
C ILE A 116 4.75 -8.74 7.85
N MET A 117 4.09 -8.33 8.92
CA MET A 117 4.72 -7.44 9.90
C MET A 117 5.81 -8.12 10.73
N ASP A 118 5.83 -9.45 10.79
CA ASP A 118 6.88 -10.25 11.44
C ASP A 118 7.87 -10.87 10.44
N SER A 119 7.77 -10.47 9.17
CA SER A 119 8.66 -10.96 8.11
C SER A 119 10.10 -10.54 8.36
N THR A 120 11.04 -11.43 8.03
CA THR A 120 12.50 -11.26 8.15
C THR A 120 13.19 -11.19 6.80
N GLU A 121 12.45 -10.96 5.71
CA GLU A 121 13.04 -10.70 4.40
C GLU A 121 13.97 -9.50 4.45
N THR A 122 14.98 -9.49 3.60
CA THR A 122 15.97 -8.40 3.53
C THR A 122 15.84 -7.65 2.21
N VAL A 123 15.60 -6.35 2.30
CA VAL A 123 15.49 -5.45 1.16
C VAL A 123 16.41 -4.27 1.39
N ASP A 124 17.21 -3.89 0.39
CA ASP A 124 18.19 -2.79 0.46
C ASP A 124 19.15 -2.89 1.67
N GLY A 125 19.47 -4.13 2.08
CA GLY A 125 20.32 -4.40 3.25
C GLY A 125 19.62 -4.26 4.61
N VAL A 126 18.31 -3.99 4.62
CA VAL A 126 17.50 -3.88 5.85
C VAL A 126 16.65 -5.15 6.00
N THR A 127 16.79 -5.82 7.14
CA THR A 127 16.02 -7.04 7.47
C THR A 127 14.76 -6.70 8.24
N GLY A 128 13.63 -7.18 7.74
CA GLY A 128 12.30 -7.00 8.35
C GLY A 128 11.58 -5.75 7.88
N ILE A 129 10.28 -5.90 7.59
CA ILE A 129 9.46 -4.80 7.06
C ILE A 129 9.39 -3.60 8.03
N ARG A 130 9.24 -3.84 9.35
CA ARG A 130 9.20 -2.75 10.33
C ARG A 130 10.49 -1.92 10.32
N ASN A 131 11.64 -2.57 10.22
CA ASN A 131 12.92 -1.88 10.14
C ASN A 131 13.04 -1.10 8.83
N LEU A 132 12.57 -1.65 7.70
CA LEU A 132 12.54 -0.94 6.43
C LEU A 132 11.69 0.34 6.52
N LEU A 133 10.47 0.22 7.05
CA LEU A 133 9.54 1.35 7.24
C LEU A 133 10.07 2.40 8.23
N GLN A 134 10.92 2.01 9.19
CA GLN A 134 11.58 2.96 10.10
C GLN A 134 12.80 3.63 9.49
N SER A 135 13.48 2.98 8.56
CA SER A 135 14.76 3.44 8.01
C SER A 135 14.61 4.42 6.85
N LYS A 136 13.47 4.38 6.14
CA LYS A 136 13.20 5.17 4.93
C LYS A 136 11.75 5.63 4.91
N GLN A 137 11.51 6.86 4.49
CA GLN A 137 10.16 7.34 4.18
C GLN A 137 9.86 7.08 2.72
N PHE A 138 8.64 6.66 2.45
CA PHE A 138 8.10 6.43 1.12
C PHE A 138 6.97 7.41 0.85
N GLY A 139 6.87 7.92 -0.36
CA GLY A 139 5.75 8.77 -0.76
C GLY A 139 4.51 7.94 -1.11
N LYS A 140 4.72 6.71 -1.57
CA LYS A 140 3.64 5.80 -2.00
C LYS A 140 3.91 4.38 -1.52
N ILE A 141 2.85 3.70 -1.05
CA ILE A 141 2.92 2.30 -0.62
C ILE A 141 1.80 1.50 -1.29
N TYR A 142 2.17 0.50 -2.06
CA TYR A 142 1.26 -0.40 -2.76
C TYR A 142 1.23 -1.75 -2.06
N ILE A 143 0.04 -2.23 -1.67
CA ILE A 143 -0.10 -3.48 -0.91
C ILE A 143 -1.00 -4.43 -1.67
N MET A 144 -0.54 -5.67 -1.92
CA MET A 144 -1.36 -6.74 -2.48
C MET A 144 -1.10 -8.07 -1.77
N PHE A 145 -2.11 -8.57 -1.08
CA PHE A 145 -2.17 -9.91 -0.49
C PHE A 145 -3.56 -10.49 -0.71
N GLY A 146 -3.70 -11.81 -0.53
CA GLY A 146 -5.00 -12.46 -0.47
C GLY A 146 -5.09 -13.78 -1.23
N ILE A 147 -4.19 -14.05 -2.17
CA ILE A 147 -4.20 -15.35 -2.86
C ILE A 147 -3.76 -16.48 -1.93
N ASN A 148 -2.80 -16.23 -1.04
CA ASN A 148 -2.36 -17.19 -0.03
C ASN A 148 -3.40 -17.33 1.09
N GLU A 149 -4.29 -16.37 1.23
CA GLU A 149 -5.41 -16.33 2.17
C GLU A 149 -6.75 -16.69 1.52
N ALA A 150 -6.76 -17.28 0.32
CA ALA A 150 -7.99 -17.60 -0.40
C ALA A 150 -8.96 -18.48 0.42
N GLY A 151 -8.43 -19.39 1.26
CA GLY A 151 -9.20 -20.25 2.14
C GLY A 151 -9.57 -19.69 3.51
N TYR A 152 -9.12 -18.48 3.85
CA TYR A 152 -9.42 -17.85 5.13
C TYR A 152 -10.79 -17.17 5.12
N ASP A 153 -11.35 -17.01 6.32
CA ASP A 153 -12.57 -16.24 6.52
C ASP A 153 -12.37 -14.80 6.01
N THR A 154 -13.40 -14.26 5.34
CA THR A 154 -13.32 -12.94 4.69
C THR A 154 -13.20 -11.83 5.71
N ASP A 155 -14.00 -11.87 6.78
CA ASP A 155 -14.02 -10.79 7.78
C ASP A 155 -12.68 -10.75 8.54
N ALA A 156 -12.18 -11.92 8.94
CA ALA A 156 -10.87 -12.03 9.60
C ALA A 156 -9.71 -11.58 8.69
N PHE A 157 -9.79 -11.86 7.39
CA PHE A 157 -8.81 -11.39 6.41
C PHE A 157 -8.82 -9.87 6.28
N VAL A 158 -10.01 -9.27 6.09
CA VAL A 158 -10.18 -7.82 5.93
C VAL A 158 -9.78 -7.07 7.20
N GLU A 159 -10.20 -7.58 8.37
CA GLU A 159 -9.79 -7.01 9.65
C GLU A 159 -8.27 -6.99 9.80
N ARG A 160 -7.60 -8.12 9.50
CA ARG A 160 -6.13 -8.18 9.57
C ARG A 160 -5.47 -7.25 8.57
N TYR A 161 -6.03 -7.14 7.37
CA TYR A 161 -5.52 -6.22 6.35
C TYR A 161 -5.58 -4.76 6.83
N GLY A 162 -6.71 -4.35 7.38
CA GLY A 162 -6.89 -3.02 7.98
C GLY A 162 -5.86 -2.75 9.10
N GLN A 163 -5.63 -3.72 10.00
CA GLN A 163 -4.61 -3.60 11.07
C GLN A 163 -3.20 -3.40 10.48
N VAL A 164 -2.87 -4.09 9.39
CA VAL A 164 -1.57 -3.91 8.71
C VAL A 164 -1.46 -2.55 8.06
N VAL A 165 -2.51 -2.07 7.40
CA VAL A 165 -2.55 -0.72 6.81
C VAL A 165 -2.34 0.35 7.87
N GLU A 166 -3.03 0.25 9.01
CA GLU A 166 -2.88 1.16 10.14
C GLU A 166 -1.47 1.11 10.76
N GLU A 167 -0.89 -0.09 10.90
CA GLU A 167 0.47 -0.22 11.40
C GLU A 167 1.49 0.41 10.45
N ILE A 168 1.34 0.23 9.13
CA ILE A 168 2.17 0.87 8.10
C ILE A 168 1.99 2.39 8.16
N ARG A 169 0.76 2.90 8.27
CA ARG A 169 0.46 4.33 8.43
C ARG A 169 1.20 4.92 9.64
N GLY A 170 1.29 4.17 10.74
CA GLY A 170 2.02 4.60 11.94
C GLY A 170 3.52 4.86 11.68
N TYR A 171 4.13 4.15 10.74
CA TYR A 171 5.53 4.36 10.32
C TYR A 171 5.68 5.39 9.20
N GLN A 172 4.65 5.54 8.37
CA GLN A 172 4.65 6.30 7.11
C GLN A 172 3.46 7.27 7.07
N PRO A 173 3.46 8.30 7.93
CA PRO A 173 2.29 9.17 8.13
C PRO A 173 1.90 9.97 6.89
N ASP A 174 2.86 10.28 6.02
CA ASP A 174 2.65 11.13 4.84
C ASP A 174 2.51 10.35 3.53
N ALA A 175 2.62 9.01 3.56
CA ALA A 175 2.55 8.19 2.35
C ALA A 175 1.11 8.06 1.85
N ILE A 176 0.91 8.05 0.55
CA ILE A 176 -0.33 7.54 -0.06
C ILE A 176 -0.29 6.02 -0.05
N ILE A 177 -1.30 5.38 0.54
CA ILE A 177 -1.41 3.92 0.59
C ILE A 177 -2.41 3.44 -0.45
N TYR A 178 -1.97 2.56 -1.33
CA TYR A 178 -2.80 1.89 -2.32
C TYR A 178 -3.05 0.45 -1.91
N VAL A 179 -4.29 0.14 -1.55
CA VAL A 179 -4.79 -1.21 -1.33
C VAL A 179 -5.20 -1.77 -2.68
N GLN A 180 -4.47 -2.75 -3.19
CA GLN A 180 -4.78 -3.36 -4.48
C GLN A 180 -5.71 -4.55 -4.30
N GLY A 181 -6.74 -4.63 -5.15
CA GLY A 181 -7.62 -5.79 -5.22
C GLY A 181 -6.83 -7.06 -5.54
N ILE A 182 -7.25 -8.18 -4.95
CA ILE A 182 -6.69 -9.51 -5.23
C ILE A 182 -7.01 -9.85 -6.67
N MET A 183 -6.02 -10.17 -7.48
CA MET A 183 -6.26 -10.65 -8.86
C MET A 183 -7.05 -11.94 -8.84
N TYR A 184 -7.98 -12.06 -9.79
CA TYR A 184 -8.70 -13.30 -10.01
C TYR A 184 -7.76 -14.44 -10.43
N VAL A 185 -8.26 -15.65 -10.33
CA VAL A 185 -7.66 -16.84 -10.94
C VAL A 185 -8.43 -17.20 -12.20
N THR A 186 -7.90 -18.12 -13.03
CA THR A 186 -8.64 -18.58 -14.21
C THR A 186 -9.90 -19.35 -13.81
N ALA A 187 -10.88 -19.39 -14.70
CA ALA A 187 -12.09 -20.18 -14.50
C ALA A 187 -11.76 -21.68 -14.28
N ALA A 188 -10.79 -22.22 -15.01
CA ALA A 188 -10.35 -23.60 -14.85
C ALA A 188 -9.72 -23.83 -13.46
N LYS A 189 -8.89 -22.91 -12.96
CA LYS A 189 -8.31 -23.00 -11.62
C LYS A 189 -9.36 -22.95 -10.54
N ALA A 190 -10.30 -22.01 -10.61
CA ALA A 190 -11.41 -21.88 -9.66
C ALA A 190 -12.31 -23.14 -9.63
N ALA A 191 -12.53 -23.76 -10.79
CA ALA A 191 -13.32 -25.00 -10.89
C ALA A 191 -12.58 -26.23 -10.34
N ALA A 192 -11.26 -26.30 -10.55
CA ALA A 192 -10.44 -27.43 -10.09
C ALA A 192 -10.16 -27.38 -8.59
N GLU A 193 -9.98 -26.18 -8.04
CA GLU A 193 -9.59 -25.97 -6.64
C GLU A 193 -10.50 -24.93 -5.99
N PRO A 194 -11.61 -25.35 -5.35
CA PRO A 194 -12.63 -24.44 -4.81
C PRO A 194 -12.12 -23.42 -3.79
N VAL A 195 -10.96 -23.64 -3.18
CA VAL A 195 -10.32 -22.67 -2.30
C VAL A 195 -9.97 -21.35 -3.04
N PHE A 196 -9.68 -21.44 -4.33
CA PHE A 196 -9.41 -20.30 -5.20
C PHE A 196 -10.66 -19.76 -5.91
N SER A 197 -11.84 -19.85 -5.29
CA SER A 197 -13.08 -19.33 -5.85
C SER A 197 -13.00 -17.82 -6.11
N ASN A 198 -13.26 -17.40 -7.36
CA ASN A 198 -13.35 -15.98 -7.71
C ASN A 198 -14.50 -15.28 -6.98
N ASP A 199 -15.55 -15.99 -6.56
CA ASP A 199 -16.61 -15.42 -5.71
C ASP A 199 -16.08 -15.04 -4.32
N ASN A 200 -15.20 -15.86 -3.74
CA ASN A 200 -14.55 -15.53 -2.47
C ASN A 200 -13.53 -14.40 -2.63
N ILE A 201 -12.80 -14.36 -3.75
CA ILE A 201 -11.88 -13.26 -4.06
C ILE A 201 -12.67 -11.96 -4.18
N ARG A 202 -13.79 -11.93 -4.91
CA ARG A 202 -14.66 -10.75 -5.01
C ARG A 202 -15.13 -10.24 -3.65
N LYS A 203 -15.61 -11.13 -2.78
CA LYS A 203 -16.04 -10.73 -1.41
C LYS A 203 -14.91 -10.10 -0.61
N LYS A 204 -13.70 -10.66 -0.70
CA LYS A 204 -12.52 -10.07 -0.07
C LYS A 204 -12.20 -8.70 -0.65
N ASN A 205 -12.25 -8.56 -1.98
CA ASN A 205 -12.01 -7.29 -2.66
C ASN A 205 -13.05 -6.22 -2.28
N GLU A 206 -14.33 -6.60 -2.13
CA GLU A 206 -15.35 -5.69 -1.60
C GLU A 206 -14.98 -5.18 -0.21
N GLY A 207 -14.55 -6.08 0.69
CA GLY A 207 -14.11 -5.67 2.03
C GLY A 207 -12.80 -4.84 2.02
N LEU A 208 -11.87 -5.13 1.10
CA LEU A 208 -10.67 -4.32 0.93
C LEU A 208 -10.98 -2.91 0.41
N LYS A 209 -11.99 -2.77 -0.45
CA LYS A 209 -12.44 -1.49 -0.96
C LYS A 209 -12.96 -0.57 0.16
N ASP A 210 -13.55 -1.13 1.20
CA ASP A 210 -14.05 -0.38 2.35
C ASP A 210 -12.92 0.20 3.24
N LEU A 211 -11.67 -0.20 3.03
CA LEU A 211 -10.51 0.38 3.71
C LEU A 211 -10.08 1.73 3.12
N ALA A 212 -10.50 2.04 1.89
CA ALA A 212 -10.18 3.32 1.25
C ALA A 212 -10.98 4.45 1.90
N ASN A 213 -10.31 5.58 2.16
CA ASN A 213 -10.93 6.79 2.72
C ASN A 213 -11.03 7.95 1.71
N GLY A 214 -10.40 7.83 0.54
CA GLY A 214 -10.38 8.86 -0.50
C GLY A 214 -9.49 10.07 -0.18
N GLU A 215 -8.75 10.04 0.92
CA GLU A 215 -7.84 11.09 1.36
C GLU A 215 -6.37 10.68 1.18
N ASP A 216 -5.98 9.57 1.79
CA ASP A 216 -4.62 9.05 1.78
C ASP A 216 -4.56 7.51 1.66
N ILE A 217 -5.69 6.84 1.66
CA ILE A 217 -5.84 5.41 1.38
C ILE A 217 -6.80 5.23 0.20
N PHE A 218 -6.31 4.62 -0.87
CA PHE A 218 -7.04 4.40 -2.12
C PHE A 218 -7.11 2.92 -2.45
N TYR A 219 -8.23 2.47 -3.03
CA TYR A 219 -8.38 1.12 -3.55
C TYR A 219 -8.14 1.08 -5.05
N LEU A 220 -7.38 0.09 -5.53
CA LEU A 220 -7.10 -0.14 -6.94
C LEU A 220 -7.68 -1.48 -7.39
N GLU A 221 -8.66 -1.45 -8.31
CA GLU A 221 -9.24 -2.66 -8.89
C GLU A 221 -8.40 -3.15 -10.08
N VAL A 222 -7.27 -3.75 -9.79
CA VAL A 222 -6.32 -4.21 -10.82
C VAL A 222 -6.90 -5.23 -11.80
N ASN A 223 -8.04 -5.85 -11.44
CA ASN A 223 -8.73 -6.77 -12.32
C ASN A 223 -9.42 -6.09 -13.51
N ASP A 224 -9.55 -4.76 -13.53
CA ASP A 224 -10.13 -4.04 -14.67
C ASP A 224 -9.31 -4.27 -15.94
N ASN A 225 -7.99 -4.36 -15.84
CA ASN A 225 -7.08 -4.66 -16.95
C ASN A 225 -6.69 -6.15 -17.08
N LEU A 226 -7.10 -6.99 -16.12
CA LEU A 226 -6.63 -8.37 -15.98
C LEU A 226 -7.77 -9.41 -15.94
N ASN A 227 -8.93 -9.10 -16.51
CA ASN A 227 -10.06 -10.04 -16.53
C ASN A 227 -10.53 -10.37 -17.95
N ASP A 228 -11.19 -11.53 -18.09
CA ASP A 228 -11.75 -12.05 -19.35
C ASP A 228 -13.12 -11.45 -19.71
N GLY A 229 -13.58 -10.44 -18.98
CA GLY A 229 -14.93 -9.87 -19.10
C GLY A 229 -16.03 -10.71 -18.43
N GLN A 230 -15.67 -11.84 -17.82
CA GLN A 230 -16.56 -12.72 -17.05
C GLN A 230 -16.13 -12.80 -15.56
N GLY A 231 -15.12 -12.03 -15.19
CA GLY A 231 -14.60 -11.96 -13.83
C GLY A 231 -13.62 -13.09 -13.48
N ASN A 232 -12.82 -13.52 -14.45
CA ASN A 232 -11.74 -14.46 -14.26
C ASN A 232 -10.47 -13.92 -14.91
N LEU A 233 -9.32 -14.40 -14.47
CA LEU A 233 -8.05 -14.19 -15.16
C LEU A 233 -8.08 -14.93 -16.51
N PRO A 234 -7.74 -14.30 -17.65
CA PRO A 234 -7.66 -14.97 -18.94
C PRO A 234 -6.66 -16.14 -18.91
N GLU A 235 -7.04 -17.29 -19.49
CA GLU A 235 -6.20 -18.49 -19.54
C GLU A 235 -4.86 -18.25 -20.25
N GLU A 236 -4.83 -17.40 -21.27
CA GLU A 236 -3.61 -17.05 -22.00
C GLU A 236 -2.62 -16.22 -21.17
N TYR A 237 -3.07 -15.51 -20.12
CA TYR A 237 -2.21 -14.67 -19.29
C TYR A 237 -1.39 -15.45 -18.28
N THR A 238 -1.72 -16.71 -18.05
CA THR A 238 -1.12 -17.51 -17.00
C THR A 238 -0.69 -18.89 -17.48
N GLY A 239 0.15 -19.57 -16.73
CA GLY A 239 0.53 -20.96 -16.98
C GLY A 239 0.00 -21.93 -15.93
N ASP A 240 -0.38 -21.42 -14.76
CA ASP A 240 -0.84 -22.20 -13.59
C ASP A 240 -2.23 -21.77 -13.09
N GLY A 241 -2.83 -20.81 -13.76
CA GLY A 241 -4.12 -20.25 -13.40
C GLY A 241 -4.10 -19.18 -12.32
N VAL A 242 -2.90 -18.82 -11.80
CA VAL A 242 -2.72 -17.91 -10.66
C VAL A 242 -1.74 -16.78 -10.96
N HIS A 243 -0.55 -17.10 -11.48
CA HIS A 243 0.52 -16.16 -11.72
C HIS A 243 0.52 -15.68 -13.17
N LEU A 244 0.74 -14.40 -13.40
CA LEU A 244 0.91 -13.85 -14.74
C LEU A 244 2.20 -14.40 -15.37
N LYS A 245 2.16 -14.65 -16.67
CA LYS A 245 3.38 -14.81 -17.47
C LYS A 245 4.10 -13.46 -17.58
N ALA A 246 5.41 -13.49 -17.74
CA ALA A 246 6.26 -12.28 -17.81
C ALA A 246 5.71 -11.18 -18.73
N SER A 247 5.20 -11.55 -19.91
CA SER A 247 4.68 -10.61 -20.91
C SER A 247 3.40 -9.86 -20.51
N TYR A 248 2.70 -10.28 -19.46
CA TYR A 248 1.45 -9.66 -19.03
C TYR A 248 1.57 -8.79 -17.79
N TYR A 249 2.76 -8.72 -17.16
CA TYR A 249 2.99 -7.78 -16.06
C TYR A 249 2.95 -6.32 -16.50
N SER A 250 3.19 -6.03 -17.78
CA SER A 250 3.00 -4.70 -18.34
C SER A 250 1.56 -4.19 -18.22
N LEU A 251 0.55 -5.08 -18.31
CA LEU A 251 -0.85 -4.67 -18.14
C LEU A 251 -1.13 -4.18 -16.72
N TRP A 252 -0.51 -4.81 -15.73
CA TRP A 252 -0.61 -4.36 -14.34
C TRP A 252 0.13 -3.05 -14.12
N ARG A 253 1.39 -2.93 -14.61
CA ARG A 253 2.14 -1.69 -14.56
C ARG A 253 1.37 -0.54 -15.22
N ASP A 254 0.86 -0.74 -16.42
CA ASP A 254 0.16 0.30 -17.18
C ASP A 254 -1.10 0.75 -16.41
N TYR A 255 -1.84 -0.19 -15.78
CA TYR A 255 -2.93 0.15 -14.89
C TYR A 255 -2.49 1.05 -13.73
N LEU A 256 -1.35 0.75 -13.09
CA LEU A 256 -0.82 1.56 -11.98
C LEU A 256 -0.41 2.97 -12.45
N LEU A 257 0.14 3.10 -13.66
CA LEU A 257 0.48 4.38 -14.26
C LEU A 257 -0.75 5.25 -14.59
N GLU A 258 -1.88 4.63 -14.87
CA GLU A 258 -3.14 5.32 -15.16
C GLU A 258 -3.96 5.67 -13.91
N HIS A 259 -3.59 5.10 -12.74
CA HIS A 259 -4.35 5.23 -11.50
C HIS A 259 -3.48 5.76 -10.35
N ALA A 260 -2.77 6.84 -10.60
CA ALA A 260 -1.94 7.52 -9.60
C ALA A 260 -2.68 8.71 -8.98
N ILE A 261 -2.47 8.95 -7.70
CA ILE A 261 -2.91 10.17 -7.02
C ILE A 261 -1.75 11.17 -7.01
N VAL A 262 -1.99 12.34 -7.55
CA VAL A 262 -1.03 13.45 -7.56
C VAL A 262 -1.60 14.56 -6.68
N THR A 263 -0.94 14.82 -5.55
CA THR A 263 -1.32 15.92 -4.66
C THR A 263 -0.71 17.24 -5.15
N SER A 264 -1.31 18.37 -4.77
CA SER A 264 -0.78 19.71 -5.07
C SER A 264 0.69 19.86 -4.61
N GLN A 265 1.07 19.27 -3.48
CA GLN A 265 2.46 19.28 -2.98
C GLN A 265 3.43 18.51 -3.88
N MET A 266 3.00 17.37 -4.47
CA MET A 266 3.81 16.61 -5.43
C MET A 266 3.97 17.39 -6.75
N ALA A 267 2.92 18.07 -7.21
CA ALA A 267 2.94 18.87 -8.43
C ALA A 267 3.91 20.07 -8.32
N GLU A 268 3.99 20.71 -7.16
CA GLU A 268 4.92 21.81 -6.92
C GLU A 268 6.40 21.36 -6.93
N GLN A 269 6.70 20.17 -6.41
CA GLN A 269 8.06 19.62 -6.40
C GLN A 269 8.57 19.30 -7.81
N THR A 270 7.71 18.77 -8.68
CA THR A 270 8.05 18.49 -10.07
C THR A 270 8.16 19.76 -10.92
N GLY A 271 7.35 20.79 -10.66
CA GLY A 271 7.39 22.08 -11.37
C GLY A 271 8.67 22.88 -11.09
N THR A 272 9.29 22.72 -9.94
CA THR A 272 10.52 23.45 -9.56
C THR A 272 11.78 22.91 -10.27
N GLN A 273 11.77 21.67 -10.73
CA GLN A 273 12.90 21.08 -11.47
C GLN A 273 12.95 21.44 -12.95
N SER A 274 11.85 21.86 -13.56
CA SER A 274 11.81 22.20 -15.00
C SER A 274 12.19 23.65 -15.33
N GLY A 275 12.44 24.50 -14.34
CA GLY A 275 12.71 25.95 -14.51
C GLY A 275 14.20 26.36 -14.60
N GLY A 276 15.15 25.42 -14.64
CA GLY A 276 16.57 25.69 -14.49
C GLY A 276 17.48 25.34 -15.66
N SER A 277 17.04 25.51 -16.91
CA SER A 277 17.99 25.39 -18.04
C SER A 277 17.62 26.29 -19.21
N GLY A 278 18.35 27.37 -19.35
CA GLY A 278 18.39 28.05 -20.61
C GLY A 278 18.44 29.57 -20.54
N GLU A 279 19.60 30.15 -20.33
CA GLU A 279 19.97 31.37 -21.04
C GLU A 279 21.51 31.52 -20.93
N GLY A 280 22.18 30.96 -21.91
CA GLY A 280 23.61 31.22 -22.17
C GLY A 280 23.72 31.89 -23.52
N ALA A 281 23.93 33.20 -23.48
CA ALA A 281 24.02 34.12 -24.63
C ALA A 281 25.04 33.67 -25.68
N ALA A 282 24.63 33.69 -26.92
CA ALA A 282 25.48 33.67 -28.08
C ALA A 282 26.17 35.05 -28.22
N THR A 283 27.50 35.08 -28.18
CA THR A 283 28.29 36.22 -28.65
C THR A 283 28.92 35.82 -29.98
N GLU A 284 28.37 36.38 -31.04
CA GLU A 284 29.01 36.41 -32.34
C GLU A 284 30.28 37.27 -32.26
N THR A 285 31.38 36.77 -32.72
CA THR A 285 32.51 37.60 -33.19
C THR A 285 32.92 37.11 -34.57
N SER A 286 32.52 37.91 -35.54
CA SER A 286 33.04 37.95 -36.89
C SER A 286 34.49 38.45 -36.90
N THR A 287 35.41 37.76 -37.54
CA THR A 287 36.56 38.35 -38.20
C THR A 287 36.87 37.57 -39.49
N ALA A 288 36.67 38.23 -40.57
CA ALA A 288 37.27 37.93 -41.90
C ALA A 288 38.76 38.30 -41.88
N ASP A 289 39.50 37.60 -42.71
CA ASP A 289 40.64 38.00 -43.61
C ASP A 289 41.58 36.80 -43.74
N ASP A 290 41.78 36.33 -44.83
CA ASP A 290 42.46 36.72 -46.07
C ASP A 290 43.76 35.89 -46.25
N ALA A 291 43.87 35.34 -47.43
CA ALA A 291 45.05 35.04 -48.25
C ALA A 291 46.09 33.98 -47.84
N GLY A 292 46.32 33.06 -48.76
CA GLY A 292 47.55 32.28 -48.95
C GLY A 292 47.29 30.98 -49.68
#